data_33bb15414587af61bbf5bb7075e50754
#
_entry.id   33bb15414587af61bbf5bb7075e50754
#
_cell.length_a   1.000
_cell.length_b   1.000
_cell.length_c   1.000
_cell.angle_alpha   90.00
_cell.angle_beta   90.00
_cell.angle_gamma   90.00
#
_symmetry.space_group_name_H-M   'P 1'
#
loop_
_entity.id
_entity.type
_entity.pdbx_description
1 polymer ?
#
loop_
_entity_poly.entity_id
_entity_poly.type
_entity_poly.pdbx_seq_one_letter_code
_entity_poly.pdbx_strand_id
1 'polypeptide(L)'
;MHNVQFCPGCLRDTEFENGVCAKCGFDMNGYTVMPHHLVPGTLVKQRYKIGRVLGEGGFGITYIGIDTVLNLKVAIKEFYMSGYVNRNHDASPNVFATLGTHRNTFEKNREKFLNEARVLAQFYGEAGIVGVRDFCEENGTAYIIMDFLNGVDLKTYLEQKGRLAPEEAVKLLMPVMTSLQHVHAEGIIHRDISPDNIMVMEDGSTKLLDFGAAREISQTDIKSLSVILKPGYAPEEQYRSKGRQGPWTDVYALAATLYKCIVGATPDDAMERMYRDRLPSPAAVDAACPIAISNVIIKGLAVRQADRYQDVASFLADLKTAMEDPDNAELAPNTREIAPAQERGVIADDQTVLADTTTIYTPNAAKEHKAPKPAAQPSAPAAKTKLKTAKPEPAESAEKPAAKKKPEGKPVSKK
;
A
#
# COMPACT_ATOMS: atom_id res chain seq x y z
N MET A 1 33.08 -18.94 21.80
CA MET A 1 32.81 -18.82 20.36
C MET A 1 31.78 -17.71 20.22
N HIS A 2 32.18 -16.60 19.61
CA HIS A 2 31.25 -15.48 19.37
C HIS A 2 30.21 -15.95 18.34
N ASN A 3 28.95 -15.90 18.71
CA ASN A 3 27.85 -16.36 17.86
C ASN A 3 27.45 -15.21 16.89
N VAL A 4 28.16 -15.14 15.75
CA VAL A 4 27.87 -14.17 14.69
C VAL A 4 26.62 -14.62 13.94
N GLN A 5 25.60 -13.78 13.92
CA GLN A 5 24.32 -14.05 13.25
C GLN A 5 23.92 -12.87 12.35
N PHE A 6 23.09 -13.16 11.35
CA PHE A 6 22.50 -12.10 10.51
C PHE A 6 21.52 -11.25 11.31
N CYS A 7 21.74 -9.94 11.33
CA CYS A 7 20.85 -9.00 11.97
C CYS A 7 19.78 -8.47 10.99
N PRO A 8 18.48 -8.74 11.23
CA PRO A 8 17.41 -8.25 10.37
C PRO A 8 17.26 -6.72 10.34
N GLY A 9 17.79 -6.04 11.36
CA GLY A 9 17.71 -4.57 11.48
C GLY A 9 18.77 -3.86 10.64
N CYS A 10 20.06 -4.18 10.83
CA CYS A 10 21.15 -3.54 10.09
C CYS A 10 21.63 -4.33 8.88
N LEU A 11 21.12 -5.53 8.65
CA LEU A 11 21.41 -6.41 7.49
C LEU A 11 22.85 -6.91 7.42
N ARG A 12 23.54 -6.96 8.56
CA ARG A 12 24.94 -7.39 8.67
C ARG A 12 25.04 -8.63 9.54
N ASP A 13 26.03 -9.45 9.27
CA ASP A 13 26.43 -10.48 10.22
C ASP A 13 27.15 -9.80 11.39
N THR A 14 26.69 -10.05 12.62
CA THR A 14 27.15 -9.35 13.82
C THR A 14 26.93 -10.20 15.07
N GLU A 15 27.58 -9.85 16.14
CA GLU A 15 27.37 -10.43 17.46
C GLU A 15 26.10 -9.87 18.10
N PHE A 16 25.42 -10.72 18.86
CA PHE A 16 24.26 -10.35 19.68
C PHE A 16 24.62 -10.54 21.15
N GLU A 17 24.38 -9.50 21.94
CA GLU A 17 24.51 -9.53 23.40
C GLU A 17 23.10 -9.54 24.01
N ASN A 18 22.75 -10.59 24.74
CA ASN A 18 21.42 -10.77 25.33
C ASN A 18 20.26 -10.61 24.30
N GLY A 19 20.46 -11.01 23.03
CA GLY A 19 19.49 -10.87 21.98
C GLY A 19 19.45 -9.50 21.28
N VAL A 20 20.32 -8.57 21.70
CA VAL A 20 20.40 -7.22 21.11
C VAL A 20 21.62 -7.15 20.19
N CYS A 21 21.42 -6.64 18.98
CA CYS A 21 22.49 -6.45 18.00
C CYS A 21 23.51 -5.40 18.49
N ALA A 22 24.77 -5.78 18.62
CA ALA A 22 25.84 -4.90 19.07
C ALA A 22 26.09 -3.69 18.14
N LYS A 23 25.66 -3.77 16.86
CA LYS A 23 25.86 -2.68 15.87
C LYS A 23 24.73 -1.67 15.78
N CYS A 24 23.47 -2.10 15.88
CA CYS A 24 22.33 -1.23 15.64
C CYS A 24 21.28 -1.24 16.75
N GLY A 25 21.49 -2.01 17.82
CA GLY A 25 20.53 -2.09 18.92
C GLY A 25 19.25 -2.84 18.61
N PHE A 26 19.15 -3.54 17.45
CA PHE A 26 17.96 -4.31 17.12
C PHE A 26 17.78 -5.46 18.11
N ASP A 27 16.63 -5.49 18.78
CA ASP A 27 16.28 -6.54 19.74
C ASP A 27 15.57 -7.71 19.04
N MET A 28 16.25 -8.85 18.98
CA MET A 28 15.70 -10.10 18.44
C MET A 28 14.66 -10.73 19.35
N ASN A 29 14.73 -10.50 20.66
CA ASN A 29 13.79 -11.08 21.62
C ASN A 29 12.41 -10.43 21.50
N GLY A 30 12.37 -9.13 21.18
CA GLY A 30 11.14 -8.37 20.95
C GLY A 30 10.59 -8.48 19.53
N TYR A 31 11.34 -9.10 18.59
CA TYR A 31 10.93 -9.19 17.18
C TYR A 31 10.26 -10.53 16.88
N THR A 32 8.97 -10.48 16.53
CA THR A 32 8.21 -11.65 16.14
C THR A 32 8.04 -11.70 14.62
N VAL A 33 8.51 -12.79 13.99
CA VAL A 33 8.23 -13.07 12.59
C VAL A 33 6.84 -13.72 12.53
N MET A 34 5.89 -13.03 11.87
CA MET A 34 4.55 -13.59 11.69
C MET A 34 4.60 -14.79 10.71
N PRO A 35 3.70 -15.78 10.83
CA PRO A 35 3.74 -17.00 10.01
C PRO A 35 3.72 -16.75 8.49
N HIS A 36 3.10 -15.67 8.06
CA HIS A 36 3.00 -15.28 6.66
C HIS A 36 4.15 -14.40 6.16
N HIS A 37 5.07 -14.00 7.05
CA HIS A 37 6.27 -13.24 6.66
C HIS A 37 7.36 -14.15 6.12
N LEU A 38 8.21 -13.61 5.25
CA LEU A 38 9.47 -14.24 4.91
C LEU A 38 10.41 -14.22 6.13
N VAL A 39 11.08 -15.34 6.35
CA VAL A 39 12.06 -15.43 7.43
C VAL A 39 13.26 -14.53 7.08
N PRO A 40 13.75 -13.69 8.03
CA PRO A 40 14.97 -12.91 7.82
C PRO A 40 16.15 -13.79 7.38
N GLY A 41 16.88 -13.32 6.38
CA GLY A 41 17.97 -14.09 5.75
C GLY A 41 17.55 -14.84 4.48
N THR A 42 16.25 -14.95 4.19
CA THR A 42 15.75 -15.50 2.91
C THR A 42 16.32 -14.70 1.74
N LEU A 43 16.75 -15.39 0.69
CA LEU A 43 17.22 -14.77 -0.55
C LEU A 43 16.09 -14.77 -1.58
N VAL A 44 15.81 -13.61 -2.14
CA VAL A 44 14.95 -13.41 -3.31
C VAL A 44 15.87 -13.19 -4.52
N LYS A 45 15.59 -13.86 -5.64
CA LYS A 45 16.38 -13.79 -6.88
C LYS A 45 17.88 -14.10 -6.65
N GLN A 46 18.20 -14.94 -5.63
CA GLN A 46 19.58 -15.27 -5.22
C GLN A 46 20.48 -14.04 -4.98
N ARG A 47 19.87 -12.86 -4.79
CA ARG A 47 20.58 -11.58 -4.70
C ARG A 47 20.11 -10.71 -3.53
N TYR A 48 18.82 -10.65 -3.28
CA TYR A 48 18.24 -9.75 -2.30
C TYR A 48 17.96 -10.48 -1.00
N LYS A 49 18.76 -10.22 0.03
CA LYS A 49 18.62 -10.87 1.35
C LYS A 49 17.61 -10.09 2.19
N ILE A 50 16.54 -10.76 2.63
CA ILE A 50 15.44 -10.19 3.42
C ILE A 50 15.89 -9.90 4.84
N GLY A 51 15.53 -8.75 5.36
CA GLY A 51 15.64 -8.35 6.77
C GLY A 51 14.29 -8.38 7.49
N ARG A 52 14.05 -7.35 8.34
CA ARG A 52 12.78 -7.20 9.05
C ARG A 52 11.70 -6.60 8.16
N VAL A 53 10.44 -6.80 8.56
CA VAL A 53 9.29 -6.10 7.97
C VAL A 53 9.38 -4.60 8.28
N LEU A 54 9.12 -3.76 7.29
CA LEU A 54 8.96 -2.32 7.39
C LEU A 54 7.49 -1.93 7.56
N GLY A 55 6.60 -2.65 6.86
CA GLY A 55 5.17 -2.42 6.89
C GLY A 55 4.41 -3.53 6.18
N GLU A 56 3.14 -3.65 6.48
CA GLU A 56 2.21 -4.62 5.90
C GLU A 56 0.86 -3.96 5.62
N GLY A 57 0.25 -4.34 4.50
CA GLY A 57 -1.07 -3.90 4.09
C GLY A 57 -1.87 -5.01 3.43
N GLY A 58 -3.10 -4.71 3.01
CA GLY A 58 -3.99 -5.72 2.41
C GLY A 58 -3.47 -6.38 1.14
N PHE A 59 -2.51 -5.77 0.46
CA PHE A 59 -1.99 -6.22 -0.84
C PHE A 59 -0.50 -6.50 -0.86
N GLY A 60 0.21 -6.34 0.26
CA GLY A 60 1.64 -6.62 0.26
C GLY A 60 2.32 -6.43 1.60
N ILE A 61 3.52 -6.97 1.67
CA ILE A 61 4.41 -6.87 2.81
C ILE A 61 5.71 -6.22 2.31
N THR A 62 6.16 -5.19 3.00
CA THR A 62 7.41 -4.50 2.66
C THR A 62 8.47 -4.84 3.68
N TYR A 63 9.62 -5.29 3.20
CA TYR A 63 10.77 -5.65 4.01
C TYR A 63 11.93 -4.68 3.75
N ILE A 64 12.75 -4.44 4.75
CA ILE A 64 14.10 -3.97 4.50
C ILE A 64 14.92 -5.16 3.98
N GLY A 65 15.83 -4.92 3.05
CA GLY A 65 16.73 -5.93 2.55
C GLY A 65 18.08 -5.36 2.13
N ILE A 66 18.98 -6.24 1.72
CA ILE A 66 20.27 -5.87 1.17
C ILE A 66 20.46 -6.52 -0.19
N ASP A 67 20.84 -5.73 -1.17
CA ASP A 67 21.42 -6.23 -2.42
C ASP A 67 22.82 -6.76 -2.13
N THR A 68 22.99 -8.07 -2.16
CA THR A 68 24.24 -8.73 -1.78
C THR A 68 25.36 -8.51 -2.82
N VAL A 69 25.00 -8.12 -4.05
CA VAL A 69 25.99 -7.83 -5.12
C VAL A 69 26.50 -6.40 -5.00
N LEU A 70 25.60 -5.43 -4.81
CA LEU A 70 25.96 -4.02 -4.71
C LEU A 70 26.24 -3.58 -3.27
N ASN A 71 25.96 -4.40 -2.28
CA ASN A 71 26.04 -4.09 -0.84
C ASN A 71 25.26 -2.84 -0.45
N LEU A 72 24.06 -2.67 -1.03
CA LEU A 72 23.18 -1.53 -0.81
C LEU A 72 21.89 -1.97 -0.12
N LYS A 73 21.40 -1.15 0.82
CA LYS A 73 20.08 -1.34 1.40
C LYS A 73 19.00 -1.10 0.35
N VAL A 74 17.98 -1.93 0.36
CA VAL A 74 16.82 -1.86 -0.52
C VAL A 74 15.53 -2.05 0.29
N ALA A 75 14.42 -1.53 -0.21
CA ALA A 75 13.08 -1.94 0.22
C ALA A 75 12.56 -2.99 -0.74
N ILE A 76 11.99 -4.07 -0.21
CA ILE A 76 11.49 -5.21 -0.99
C ILE A 76 10.01 -5.37 -0.69
N LYS A 77 9.17 -5.02 -1.65
CA LYS A 77 7.72 -5.18 -1.54
C LYS A 77 7.31 -6.51 -2.16
N GLU A 78 6.77 -7.38 -1.33
CA GLU A 78 6.18 -8.65 -1.73
C GLU A 78 4.69 -8.47 -2.02
N PHE A 79 4.21 -8.98 -3.14
CA PHE A 79 2.77 -9.04 -3.41
C PHE A 79 2.13 -10.14 -2.56
N TYR A 80 1.33 -9.73 -1.57
CA TYR A 80 0.67 -10.65 -0.66
C TYR A 80 -0.76 -10.19 -0.39
N MET A 81 -1.74 -10.89 -0.97
CA MET A 81 -3.16 -10.56 -0.76
C MET A 81 -3.69 -11.25 0.49
N SER A 82 -3.79 -10.51 1.58
CA SER A 82 -4.33 -11.04 2.83
C SER A 82 -5.73 -11.62 2.64
N GLY A 83 -5.96 -12.84 3.17
CA GLY A 83 -7.22 -13.57 3.01
C GLY A 83 -7.36 -14.35 1.70
N TYR A 84 -6.60 -14.07 0.66
CA TYR A 84 -6.60 -14.79 -0.63
C TYR A 84 -5.50 -15.82 -0.74
N VAL A 85 -4.38 -15.54 -0.11
CA VAL A 85 -3.21 -16.42 -0.11
C VAL A 85 -2.73 -16.72 1.29
N ASN A 86 -1.95 -17.76 1.42
CA ASN A 86 -1.27 -18.12 2.66
C ASN A 86 0.14 -18.64 2.35
N ARG A 87 0.99 -18.66 3.36
CA ARG A 87 2.32 -19.27 3.34
C ARG A 87 2.32 -20.41 4.36
N ASN A 88 2.88 -21.57 4.00
CA ASN A 88 2.95 -22.71 4.90
C ASN A 88 3.88 -22.43 6.08
N HIS A 89 3.54 -23.00 7.25
CA HIS A 89 4.31 -22.85 8.49
C HIS A 89 5.65 -23.62 8.51
N ASP A 90 5.97 -24.37 7.45
CA ASP A 90 7.18 -25.17 7.33
C ASP A 90 8.44 -24.40 6.91
N ALA A 91 8.45 -23.08 7.12
CA ALA A 91 9.51 -22.15 6.70
C ALA A 91 9.71 -22.05 5.17
N SER A 92 8.80 -22.60 4.37
CA SER A 92 8.80 -22.42 2.92
C SER A 92 8.49 -20.96 2.55
N PRO A 93 9.26 -20.32 1.65
CA PRO A 93 8.95 -18.97 1.17
C PRO A 93 7.70 -18.94 0.26
N ASN A 94 7.18 -20.09 -0.16
CA ASN A 94 6.14 -20.18 -1.18
C ASN A 94 4.77 -19.69 -0.68
N VAL A 95 4.08 -18.95 -1.55
CA VAL A 95 2.72 -18.43 -1.36
C VAL A 95 1.74 -19.29 -2.16
N PHE A 96 0.62 -19.65 -1.56
CA PHE A 96 -0.42 -20.48 -2.15
C PHE A 96 -1.80 -19.83 -2.00
N ALA A 97 -2.64 -19.93 -3.03
CA ALA A 97 -4.02 -19.49 -2.92
C ALA A 97 -4.79 -20.35 -1.90
N THR A 98 -5.53 -19.70 -1.00
CA THR A 98 -6.30 -20.37 0.07
C THR A 98 -7.47 -21.20 -0.49
N LEU A 99 -8.08 -20.74 -1.60
CA LEU A 99 -9.17 -21.41 -2.31
C LEU A 99 -8.89 -21.41 -3.81
N GLY A 100 -9.36 -22.42 -4.53
CA GLY A 100 -9.22 -22.48 -6.00
C GLY A 100 -9.84 -21.27 -6.72
N THR A 101 -10.92 -20.71 -6.18
CA THR A 101 -11.57 -19.49 -6.70
C THR A 101 -10.71 -18.22 -6.52
N HIS A 102 -9.84 -18.18 -5.50
CA HIS A 102 -8.94 -17.05 -5.22
C HIS A 102 -7.73 -17.00 -6.16
N ARG A 103 -7.37 -18.13 -6.76
CA ARG A 103 -6.19 -18.25 -7.62
C ARG A 103 -6.23 -17.29 -8.80
N ASN A 104 -7.32 -17.28 -9.55
CA ASN A 104 -7.46 -16.42 -10.74
C ASN A 104 -7.42 -14.93 -10.38
N THR A 105 -8.03 -14.55 -9.24
CA THR A 105 -8.00 -13.17 -8.74
C THR A 105 -6.59 -12.78 -8.32
N PHE A 106 -5.88 -13.66 -7.62
CA PHE A 106 -4.51 -13.44 -7.19
C PHE A 106 -3.56 -13.32 -8.40
N GLU A 107 -3.62 -14.23 -9.37
CA GLU A 107 -2.77 -14.21 -10.57
C GLU A 107 -2.96 -12.92 -11.39
N LYS A 108 -4.20 -12.48 -11.62
CA LYS A 108 -4.49 -11.21 -12.31
C LYS A 108 -3.90 -9.99 -11.56
N ASN A 109 -4.04 -9.96 -10.24
CA ASN A 109 -3.53 -8.82 -9.47
C ASN A 109 -2.00 -8.86 -9.33
N ARG A 110 -1.39 -10.06 -9.33
CA ARG A 110 0.07 -10.22 -9.39
C ARG A 110 0.64 -9.68 -10.71
N GLU A 111 -0.02 -9.95 -11.83
CA GLU A 111 0.38 -9.42 -13.13
C GLU A 111 0.28 -7.87 -13.16
N LYS A 112 -0.80 -7.30 -12.60
CA LYS A 112 -0.92 -5.84 -12.48
C LYS A 112 0.19 -5.24 -11.62
N PHE A 113 0.51 -5.87 -10.50
CA PHE A 113 1.60 -5.46 -9.61
C PHE A 113 2.95 -5.42 -10.33
N LEU A 114 3.24 -6.42 -11.19
CA LEU A 114 4.45 -6.43 -12.00
C LEU A 114 4.43 -5.39 -13.13
N ASN A 115 3.25 -5.12 -13.72
CA ASN A 115 3.11 -4.08 -14.72
C ASN A 115 3.35 -2.69 -14.11
N GLU A 116 2.86 -2.45 -12.89
CA GLU A 116 3.17 -1.26 -12.12
C GLU A 116 4.68 -1.09 -11.94
N ALA A 117 5.38 -2.14 -11.52
CA ALA A 117 6.83 -2.11 -11.37
C ALA A 117 7.56 -1.75 -12.66
N ARG A 118 7.12 -2.32 -13.81
CA ARG A 118 7.70 -2.01 -15.13
C ARG A 118 7.53 -0.55 -15.51
N VAL A 119 6.36 0.00 -15.22
CA VAL A 119 6.05 1.41 -15.46
C VAL A 119 6.89 2.30 -14.57
N LEU A 120 6.92 2.04 -13.26
CA LEU A 120 7.68 2.84 -12.31
C LEU A 120 9.19 2.81 -12.56
N ALA A 121 9.71 1.70 -13.06
CA ALA A 121 11.13 1.60 -13.42
C ALA A 121 11.56 2.62 -14.49
N GLN A 122 10.63 3.12 -15.33
CA GLN A 122 10.89 4.16 -16.32
C GLN A 122 11.17 5.53 -15.69
N PHE A 123 10.67 5.75 -14.47
CA PHE A 123 10.85 6.98 -13.68
C PHE A 123 12.01 6.87 -12.68
N TYR A 124 12.91 5.89 -12.85
CA TYR A 124 14.09 5.80 -12.02
C TYR A 124 14.96 7.05 -12.15
N GLY A 125 15.24 7.68 -11.00
CA GLY A 125 15.98 8.96 -10.96
C GLY A 125 15.10 10.19 -10.77
N GLU A 126 13.77 10.09 -10.86
CA GLU A 126 12.86 11.17 -10.52
C GLU A 126 13.00 11.54 -9.03
N ALA A 127 13.15 12.85 -8.77
CA ALA A 127 13.43 13.32 -7.42
C ALA A 127 12.29 13.04 -6.43
N GLY A 128 11.04 13.17 -6.87
CA GLY A 128 9.83 13.06 -6.05
C GLY A 128 9.18 11.67 -6.03
N ILE A 129 9.81 10.64 -6.60
CA ILE A 129 9.26 9.27 -6.70
C ILE A 129 10.30 8.27 -6.19
N VAL A 130 9.85 7.22 -5.51
CA VAL A 130 10.73 6.12 -5.11
C VAL A 130 11.24 5.38 -6.35
N GLY A 131 12.56 5.16 -6.42
CA GLY A 131 13.18 4.44 -7.55
C GLY A 131 12.93 2.94 -7.47
N VAL A 132 12.38 2.33 -8.53
CA VAL A 132 12.29 0.88 -8.71
C VAL A 132 13.57 0.40 -9.36
N ARG A 133 14.31 -0.49 -8.67
CA ARG A 133 15.60 -1.04 -9.12
C ARG A 133 15.47 -2.35 -9.88
N ASP A 134 14.53 -3.19 -9.44
CA ASP A 134 14.34 -4.54 -10.00
C ASP A 134 12.95 -5.06 -9.63
N PHE A 135 12.51 -6.10 -10.30
CA PHE A 135 11.32 -6.86 -9.94
C PHE A 135 11.47 -8.32 -10.40
N CYS A 136 10.76 -9.23 -9.77
CA CYS A 136 10.78 -10.65 -10.16
C CYS A 136 9.52 -11.37 -9.71
N GLU A 137 9.30 -12.54 -10.33
CA GLU A 137 8.35 -13.55 -9.87
C GLU A 137 9.15 -14.71 -9.27
N GLU A 138 8.87 -15.02 -8.02
CA GLU A 138 9.47 -16.14 -7.27
C GLU A 138 8.54 -16.55 -6.13
N ASN A 139 8.73 -17.72 -5.56
CA ASN A 139 7.96 -18.21 -4.41
C ASN A 139 6.43 -18.19 -4.61
N GLY A 140 5.94 -18.35 -5.84
CA GLY A 140 4.52 -18.29 -6.16
C GLY A 140 3.89 -16.88 -6.09
N THR A 141 4.70 -15.84 -5.88
CA THR A 141 4.29 -14.44 -5.81
C THR A 141 5.20 -13.53 -6.65
N ALA A 142 5.18 -12.23 -6.41
CA ALA A 142 6.01 -11.24 -7.09
C ALA A 142 6.64 -10.28 -6.07
N TYR A 143 7.80 -9.75 -6.43
CA TYR A 143 8.57 -8.81 -5.63
C TYR A 143 8.94 -7.58 -6.45
N ILE A 144 8.86 -6.41 -5.83
CA ILE A 144 9.42 -5.14 -6.35
C ILE A 144 10.55 -4.73 -5.42
N ILE A 145 11.71 -4.47 -5.98
CA ILE A 145 12.89 -4.02 -5.27
C ILE A 145 13.05 -2.53 -5.53
N MET A 146 13.04 -1.73 -4.46
CA MET A 146 13.04 -0.27 -4.52
C MET A 146 14.21 0.31 -3.73
N ASP A 147 14.47 1.59 -3.94
CA ASP A 147 15.37 2.34 -3.08
C ASP A 147 14.89 2.28 -1.62
N PHE A 148 15.80 1.97 -0.69
CA PHE A 148 15.51 2.14 0.72
C PHE A 148 15.60 3.62 1.07
N LEU A 149 14.50 4.18 1.56
CA LEU A 149 14.40 5.58 1.95
C LEU A 149 14.66 5.72 3.45
N ASN A 150 15.68 6.51 3.81
CA ASN A 150 15.98 6.82 5.21
C ASN A 150 15.20 8.06 5.64
N GLY A 151 14.02 7.85 6.18
CA GLY A 151 13.10 8.89 6.55
C GLY A 151 11.89 8.33 7.28
N VAL A 152 10.88 9.17 7.46
CA VAL A 152 9.57 8.79 8.02
C VAL A 152 8.47 9.17 7.03
N ASP A 153 7.33 8.48 7.07
CA ASP A 153 6.18 8.91 6.30
C ASP A 153 5.66 10.29 6.78
N LEU A 154 5.03 11.04 5.88
CA LEU A 154 4.56 12.39 6.16
C LEU A 154 3.52 12.42 7.29
N LYS A 155 2.74 11.35 7.48
CA LYS A 155 1.80 11.26 8.60
C LYS A 155 2.55 11.24 9.92
N THR A 156 3.53 10.34 10.08
CA THR A 156 4.41 10.28 11.26
C THR A 156 5.17 11.60 11.46
N TYR A 157 5.64 12.22 10.37
CA TYR A 157 6.30 13.52 10.42
C TYR A 157 5.36 14.60 10.97
N LEU A 158 4.10 14.67 10.53
CA LEU A 158 3.10 15.61 11.02
C LEU A 158 2.66 15.30 12.47
N GLU A 159 2.62 14.03 12.87
CA GLU A 159 2.35 13.66 14.27
C GLU A 159 3.44 14.17 15.22
N GLN A 160 4.69 14.19 14.77
CA GLN A 160 5.83 14.68 15.56
C GLN A 160 5.97 16.21 15.53
N LYS A 161 5.76 16.82 14.37
CA LYS A 161 6.02 18.25 14.14
C LYS A 161 4.77 19.14 14.33
N GLY A 162 3.59 18.57 14.18
CA GLY A 162 2.33 19.31 14.13
C GLY A 162 2.05 19.90 12.75
N ARG A 163 1.33 21.03 12.72
CA ARG A 163 1.03 21.75 11.48
C ARG A 163 2.26 22.41 10.90
N LEU A 164 2.31 22.53 9.58
CA LEU A 164 3.36 23.20 8.86
C LEU A 164 2.91 24.60 8.44
N ALA A 165 3.87 25.51 8.34
CA ALA A 165 3.62 26.79 7.67
C ALA A 165 3.21 26.55 6.20
N PRO A 166 2.28 27.34 5.63
CA PRO A 166 1.77 27.11 4.28
C PRO A 166 2.86 26.98 3.21
N GLU A 167 3.84 27.88 3.23
CA GLU A 167 4.96 27.84 2.29
C GLU A 167 5.86 26.60 2.50
N GLU A 168 6.07 26.18 3.75
CA GLU A 168 6.81 24.98 4.07
C GLU A 168 6.12 23.74 3.51
N ALA A 169 4.79 23.64 3.68
CA ALA A 169 4.01 22.54 3.15
C ALA A 169 4.08 22.46 1.62
N VAL A 170 3.97 23.60 0.93
CA VAL A 170 4.11 23.67 -0.54
C VAL A 170 5.51 23.24 -0.97
N LYS A 171 6.57 23.79 -0.35
CA LYS A 171 7.97 23.44 -0.67
C LYS A 171 8.24 21.95 -0.45
N LEU A 172 7.68 21.39 0.62
CA LEU A 172 7.82 19.97 0.96
C LEU A 172 7.23 19.05 -0.11
N LEU A 173 6.05 19.39 -0.67
CA LEU A 173 5.37 18.57 -1.68
C LEU A 173 5.77 18.89 -3.12
N MET A 174 6.52 19.96 -3.36
CA MET A 174 6.93 20.39 -4.69
C MET A 174 7.68 19.32 -5.49
N PRO A 175 8.66 18.57 -4.91
CA PRO A 175 9.33 17.49 -5.65
C PRO A 175 8.35 16.42 -6.14
N VAL A 176 7.39 16.02 -5.29
CA VAL A 176 6.34 15.05 -5.64
C VAL A 176 5.47 15.58 -6.77
N MET A 177 4.99 16.83 -6.67
CA MET A 177 4.18 17.45 -7.72
C MET A 177 4.93 17.56 -9.04
N THR A 178 6.22 17.91 -9.01
CA THR A 178 7.05 18.03 -10.21
C THR A 178 7.21 16.68 -10.91
N SER A 179 7.52 15.62 -10.16
CA SER A 179 7.67 14.28 -10.74
C SER A 179 6.35 13.71 -11.25
N LEU A 180 5.22 14.01 -10.60
CA LEU A 180 3.89 13.59 -11.06
C LEU A 180 3.50 14.18 -12.42
N GLN A 181 4.00 15.36 -12.79
CA GLN A 181 3.78 15.90 -14.14
C GLN A 181 4.33 14.97 -15.21
N HIS A 182 5.55 14.44 -15.00
CA HIS A 182 6.18 13.50 -15.94
C HIS A 182 5.41 12.18 -15.99
N VAL A 183 4.95 11.67 -14.85
CA VAL A 183 4.14 10.45 -14.77
C VAL A 183 2.81 10.62 -15.50
N HIS A 184 2.14 11.76 -15.30
CA HIS A 184 0.87 12.04 -15.97
C HIS A 184 1.02 12.23 -17.48
N ALA A 185 2.18 12.74 -17.96
CA ALA A 185 2.47 12.85 -19.38
C ALA A 185 2.50 11.47 -20.08
N GLU A 186 2.88 10.41 -19.34
CA GLU A 186 2.83 9.02 -19.81
C GLU A 186 1.46 8.36 -19.60
N GLY A 187 0.43 9.14 -19.21
CA GLY A 187 -0.94 8.65 -19.03
C GLY A 187 -1.18 7.85 -17.75
N ILE A 188 -0.26 7.90 -16.79
CA ILE A 188 -0.32 7.15 -15.54
C ILE A 188 -0.84 8.05 -14.41
N ILE A 189 -1.71 7.51 -13.57
CA ILE A 189 -2.32 8.22 -12.43
C ILE A 189 -2.02 7.42 -11.16
N HIS A 190 -1.62 8.11 -10.09
CA HIS A 190 -1.23 7.48 -8.83
C HIS A 190 -2.43 6.91 -8.04
N ARG A 191 -3.51 7.68 -7.87
CA ARG A 191 -4.78 7.28 -7.24
C ARG A 191 -4.76 7.05 -5.73
N ASP A 192 -3.61 7.11 -5.08
CA ASP A 192 -3.47 6.86 -3.63
C ASP A 192 -2.52 7.84 -2.94
N ILE A 193 -2.52 9.09 -3.34
CA ILE A 193 -1.72 10.13 -2.69
C ILE A 193 -2.34 10.44 -1.32
N SER A 194 -1.51 10.37 -0.29
CA SER A 194 -1.88 10.69 1.09
C SER A 194 -0.59 10.77 1.94
N PRO A 195 -0.64 11.32 3.15
CA PRO A 195 0.52 11.39 4.02
C PRO A 195 1.21 10.05 4.30
N ASP A 196 0.47 8.93 4.33
CA ASP A 196 1.06 7.60 4.53
C ASP A 196 1.94 7.14 3.37
N ASN A 197 1.71 7.68 2.15
CA ASN A 197 2.41 7.28 0.93
C ASN A 197 3.48 8.30 0.49
N ILE A 198 3.83 9.26 1.33
CA ILE A 198 4.89 10.24 1.07
C ILE A 198 5.94 10.10 2.16
N MET A 199 7.18 9.79 1.79
CA MET A 199 8.33 9.77 2.69
C MET A 199 8.96 11.13 2.78
N VAL A 200 9.26 11.58 3.99
CA VAL A 200 10.08 12.77 4.28
C VAL A 200 11.45 12.28 4.72
N MET A 201 12.47 12.63 3.94
CA MET A 201 13.84 12.23 4.17
C MET A 201 14.53 13.12 5.20
N GLU A 202 15.65 12.68 5.76
CA GLU A 202 16.43 13.46 6.72
C GLU A 202 16.95 14.79 6.14
N ASP A 203 17.17 14.87 4.83
CA ASP A 203 17.58 16.10 4.12
C ASP A 203 16.41 17.04 3.79
N GLY A 204 15.18 16.69 4.20
CA GLY A 204 13.96 17.43 3.94
C GLY A 204 13.37 17.21 2.55
N SER A 205 13.98 16.37 1.70
CA SER A 205 13.37 15.97 0.43
C SER A 205 12.21 15.00 0.64
N THR A 206 11.32 14.91 -0.35
CA THR A 206 10.15 14.02 -0.28
C THR A 206 10.09 13.09 -1.47
N LYS A 207 9.62 11.88 -1.22
CA LYS A 207 9.37 10.88 -2.26
C LYS A 207 8.02 10.21 -2.09
N LEU A 208 7.28 10.13 -3.18
CA LEU A 208 6.02 9.41 -3.28
C LEU A 208 6.31 7.91 -3.40
N LEU A 209 5.60 7.12 -2.60
CA LEU A 209 5.63 5.67 -2.61
C LEU A 209 4.48 5.12 -3.46
N ASP A 210 4.43 3.83 -3.64
CA ASP A 210 3.30 2.99 -4.04
C ASP A 210 2.27 3.62 -4.98
N PHE A 211 2.42 3.42 -6.27
CA PHE A 211 1.39 3.74 -7.24
C PHE A 211 0.20 2.78 -7.08
N GLY A 212 -1.00 3.31 -6.91
CA GLY A 212 -2.21 2.55 -6.55
C GLY A 212 -2.78 1.63 -7.64
N ALA A 213 -1.99 1.19 -8.61
CA ALA A 213 -2.44 0.35 -9.74
C ALA A 213 -3.04 -1.01 -9.29
N ALA A 214 -2.63 -1.53 -8.12
CA ALA A 214 -3.27 -2.70 -7.52
C ALA A 214 -4.77 -2.50 -7.22
N ARG A 215 -5.27 -1.25 -7.24
CA ARG A 215 -6.67 -0.90 -7.00
C ARG A 215 -7.59 -1.04 -8.20
N GLU A 216 -7.11 -1.29 -9.40
CA GLU A 216 -7.94 -1.74 -10.52
C GLU A 216 -8.38 -3.21 -10.36
N ILE A 217 -8.89 -3.55 -9.18
CA ILE A 217 -9.58 -4.83 -8.99
C ILE A 217 -10.85 -4.78 -9.82
N SER A 218 -11.03 -5.76 -10.69
CA SER A 218 -12.19 -5.83 -11.58
C SER A 218 -13.48 -5.76 -10.77
N GLN A 219 -14.47 -5.02 -11.27
CA GLN A 219 -15.75 -4.73 -10.62
C GLN A 219 -16.55 -5.98 -10.18
N THR A 220 -16.16 -7.17 -10.63
CA THR A 220 -16.75 -8.45 -10.20
C THR A 220 -16.30 -8.91 -8.81
N ASP A 221 -15.16 -8.39 -8.30
CA ASP A 221 -14.58 -8.81 -7.02
C ASP A 221 -14.89 -7.83 -5.86
N ILE A 222 -15.60 -6.72 -6.16
CA ILE A 222 -15.89 -5.62 -5.19
C ILE A 222 -16.72 -6.07 -3.98
N LYS A 223 -17.43 -7.20 -4.06
CA LYS A 223 -18.24 -7.70 -2.93
C LYS A 223 -17.42 -8.33 -1.80
N SER A 224 -16.14 -8.63 -2.01
CA SER A 224 -15.30 -9.32 -1.02
C SER A 224 -14.02 -8.57 -0.62
N LEU A 225 -13.58 -7.60 -1.42
CA LEU A 225 -12.48 -6.69 -1.07
C LEU A 225 -13.05 -5.27 -1.07
N SER A 226 -13.39 -4.76 0.10
CA SER A 226 -13.60 -3.32 0.26
C SER A 226 -12.32 -2.64 -0.22
N VAL A 227 -12.37 -2.02 -1.41
CA VAL A 227 -11.36 -1.05 -1.83
C VAL A 227 -11.39 0.02 -0.77
N ILE A 228 -10.44 -0.04 0.16
CA ILE A 228 -10.36 0.94 1.24
C ILE A 228 -9.82 2.21 0.62
N LEU A 229 -10.74 3.02 0.06
CA LEU A 229 -10.43 4.39 -0.29
C LEU A 229 -10.07 5.12 1.00
N LYS A 230 -9.13 6.05 0.92
CA LYS A 230 -8.74 6.86 2.07
C LYS A 230 -9.70 8.05 2.20
N PRO A 231 -10.62 8.06 3.18
CA PRO A 231 -11.57 9.16 3.35
C PRO A 231 -10.85 10.50 3.44
N GLY A 232 -11.40 11.52 2.78
CA GLY A 232 -10.83 12.86 2.71
C GLY A 232 -9.74 13.05 1.64
N TYR A 233 -9.02 11.99 1.22
CA TYR A 233 -8.01 12.06 0.16
C TYR A 233 -8.53 11.53 -1.18
N ALA A 234 -9.46 10.60 -1.17
CA ALA A 234 -10.08 10.05 -2.36
C ALA A 234 -11.19 10.98 -2.87
N PRO A 235 -11.14 11.45 -4.13
CA PRO A 235 -12.21 12.25 -4.72
C PRO A 235 -13.41 11.39 -5.15
N GLU A 236 -14.54 12.04 -5.45
CA GLU A 236 -15.83 11.41 -5.71
C GLU A 236 -15.80 10.39 -6.85
N GLU A 237 -15.00 10.63 -7.88
CA GLU A 237 -14.88 9.75 -9.03
C GLU A 237 -14.25 8.39 -8.71
N GLN A 238 -13.51 8.28 -7.60
CA GLN A 238 -12.95 7.01 -7.14
C GLN A 238 -14.00 6.11 -6.45
N TYR A 239 -15.07 6.70 -5.92
CA TYR A 239 -16.19 5.96 -5.30
C TYR A 239 -17.16 5.40 -6.34
N ARG A 240 -17.13 5.92 -7.57
CA ARG A 240 -18.03 5.51 -8.63
C ARG A 240 -17.42 4.41 -9.50
N SER A 241 -18.16 3.35 -9.75
CA SER A 241 -17.71 2.24 -10.60
C SER A 241 -17.37 2.64 -12.04
N LYS A 242 -17.93 3.74 -12.54
CA LYS A 242 -17.69 4.31 -13.88
C LYS A 242 -17.14 5.74 -13.79
N GLY A 243 -16.57 6.12 -12.65
CA GLY A 243 -15.94 7.43 -12.47
C GLY A 243 -14.78 7.62 -13.43
N ARG A 244 -14.76 8.73 -14.17
CA ARG A 244 -13.63 9.06 -15.04
C ARG A 244 -12.51 9.61 -14.17
N GLN A 245 -11.43 8.87 -14.06
CA GLN A 245 -10.23 9.27 -13.33
C GLN A 245 -9.20 9.85 -14.30
N GLY A 246 -8.43 10.80 -13.83
CA GLY A 246 -7.41 11.51 -14.61
C GLY A 246 -6.44 12.24 -13.70
N PRO A 247 -5.53 13.08 -14.24
CA PRO A 247 -4.60 13.87 -13.44
C PRO A 247 -5.29 14.71 -12.35
N TRP A 248 -6.51 15.15 -12.58
CA TRP A 248 -7.36 15.86 -11.60
C TRP A 248 -7.68 15.03 -10.35
N THR A 249 -7.63 13.70 -10.44
CA THR A 249 -7.81 12.80 -9.29
C THR A 249 -6.65 12.95 -8.31
N ASP A 250 -5.42 12.99 -8.83
CA ASP A 250 -4.22 13.18 -8.00
C ASP A 250 -4.10 14.63 -7.51
N VAL A 251 -4.59 15.62 -8.28
CA VAL A 251 -4.68 17.02 -7.82
C VAL A 251 -5.52 17.12 -6.55
N TYR A 252 -6.69 16.46 -6.49
CA TYR A 252 -7.52 16.46 -5.29
C TYR A 252 -6.76 15.89 -4.08
N ALA A 253 -6.10 14.76 -4.27
CA ALA A 253 -5.36 14.09 -3.20
C ALA A 253 -4.13 14.90 -2.73
N LEU A 254 -3.42 15.58 -3.64
CA LEU A 254 -2.36 16.53 -3.31
C LEU A 254 -2.88 17.73 -2.52
N ALA A 255 -4.00 18.32 -2.98
CA ALA A 255 -4.64 19.43 -2.28
C ALA A 255 -5.15 19.03 -0.89
N ALA A 256 -5.68 17.81 -0.73
CA ALA A 256 -6.07 17.24 0.56
C ALA A 256 -4.86 17.01 1.48
N THR A 257 -3.73 16.60 0.91
CA THR A 257 -2.48 16.43 1.66
C THR A 257 -1.92 17.80 2.12
N LEU A 258 -1.91 18.80 1.25
CA LEU A 258 -1.54 20.19 1.62
C LEU A 258 -2.46 20.74 2.70
N TYR A 259 -3.77 20.55 2.55
CA TYR A 259 -4.76 20.94 3.55
C TYR A 259 -4.44 20.31 4.92
N LYS A 260 -4.17 18.99 4.94
CA LYS A 260 -3.77 18.28 6.16
C LYS A 260 -2.50 18.86 6.77
N CYS A 261 -1.49 19.17 5.96
CA CYS A 261 -0.24 19.75 6.44
C CYS A 261 -0.45 21.12 7.12
N ILE A 262 -1.29 21.96 6.55
CA ILE A 262 -1.49 23.36 6.99
C ILE A 262 -2.53 23.43 8.11
N VAL A 263 -3.68 22.81 7.92
CA VAL A 263 -4.81 22.88 8.87
C VAL A 263 -4.67 21.90 10.03
N GLY A 264 -3.93 20.79 9.81
CA GLY A 264 -3.76 19.73 10.81
C GLY A 264 -4.92 18.73 10.85
N ALA A 265 -6.02 18.99 10.15
CA ALA A 265 -7.18 18.09 10.01
C ALA A 265 -7.27 17.54 8.58
N THR A 266 -7.74 16.31 8.43
CA THR A 266 -8.07 15.75 7.12
C THR A 266 -9.39 16.38 6.64
N PRO A 267 -9.53 16.71 5.34
CA PRO A 267 -10.81 17.14 4.79
C PRO A 267 -11.90 16.11 5.03
N ASP A 268 -13.16 16.55 5.13
CA ASP A 268 -14.31 15.67 5.13
C ASP A 268 -14.34 14.82 3.86
N ASP A 269 -14.98 13.64 3.95
CA ASP A 269 -15.09 12.72 2.82
C ASP A 269 -15.78 13.38 1.60
N ALA A 270 -15.26 13.11 0.40
CA ALA A 270 -15.78 13.73 -0.82
C ALA A 270 -17.26 13.45 -1.06
N MET A 271 -17.78 12.28 -0.66
CA MET A 271 -19.19 11.93 -0.80
C MET A 271 -20.07 12.72 0.17
N GLU A 272 -19.59 12.99 1.40
CA GLU A 272 -20.28 13.86 2.34
C GLU A 272 -20.32 15.30 1.85
N ARG A 273 -19.19 15.78 1.33
CA ARG A 273 -19.07 17.13 0.77
C ARG A 273 -19.95 17.36 -0.46
N MET A 274 -20.27 16.31 -1.24
CA MET A 274 -21.22 16.38 -2.34
C MET A 274 -22.63 16.80 -1.90
N TYR A 275 -23.05 16.34 -0.72
CA TYR A 275 -24.36 16.73 -0.16
C TYR A 275 -24.33 18.15 0.36
N ARG A 276 -23.30 18.49 1.13
CA ARG A 276 -23.13 19.78 1.72
C ARG A 276 -21.65 20.05 2.00
N ASP A 277 -21.04 20.84 1.14
CA ASP A 277 -19.65 21.24 1.32
C ASP A 277 -19.53 22.34 2.37
N ARG A 278 -19.01 21.99 3.53
CA ARG A 278 -18.75 22.91 4.66
C ARG A 278 -17.28 23.00 5.00
N LEU A 279 -16.40 22.45 4.15
CA LEU A 279 -14.97 22.46 4.42
C LEU A 279 -14.47 23.90 4.57
N PRO A 280 -13.96 24.34 5.74
CA PRO A 280 -13.42 25.67 5.88
C PRO A 280 -12.18 25.83 5.01
N SER A 281 -11.95 27.02 4.47
CA SER A 281 -10.70 27.29 3.76
C SER A 281 -9.53 27.34 4.75
N PRO A 282 -8.29 27.02 4.34
CA PRO A 282 -7.12 27.15 5.21
C PRO A 282 -6.99 28.53 5.86
N ALA A 283 -7.22 29.61 5.12
CA ALA A 283 -7.19 30.97 5.67
C ALA A 283 -8.32 31.27 6.68
N ALA A 284 -9.44 30.56 6.61
CA ALA A 284 -10.51 30.67 7.60
C ALA A 284 -10.19 29.92 8.91
N VAL A 285 -9.33 28.89 8.85
CA VAL A 285 -8.89 28.13 10.03
C VAL A 285 -7.66 28.76 10.67
N ASP A 286 -6.76 29.28 9.87
CA ASP A 286 -5.51 29.90 10.30
C ASP A 286 -5.28 31.20 9.52
N ALA A 287 -5.41 32.33 10.22
CA ALA A 287 -5.23 33.66 9.64
C ALA A 287 -3.80 33.93 9.13
N ALA A 288 -2.82 33.12 9.54
CA ALA A 288 -1.46 33.17 9.01
C ALA A 288 -1.34 32.50 7.62
N CYS A 289 -2.36 31.78 7.17
CA CYS A 289 -2.36 31.20 5.83
C CYS A 289 -2.70 32.27 4.78
N PRO A 290 -1.79 32.54 3.82
CA PRO A 290 -2.04 33.49 2.74
C PRO A 290 -3.30 33.15 1.96
N ILE A 291 -4.08 34.14 1.61
CA ILE A 291 -5.36 33.96 0.90
C ILE A 291 -5.15 33.31 -0.46
N ALA A 292 -4.08 33.66 -1.16
CA ALA A 292 -3.73 33.08 -2.45
C ALA A 292 -3.49 31.56 -2.35
N ILE A 293 -2.65 31.10 -1.39
CA ILE A 293 -2.38 29.66 -1.16
C ILE A 293 -3.68 28.95 -0.76
N SER A 294 -4.46 29.57 0.13
CA SER A 294 -5.75 29.03 0.57
C SER A 294 -6.72 28.79 -0.60
N ASN A 295 -6.84 29.77 -1.51
CA ASN A 295 -7.72 29.69 -2.67
C ASN A 295 -7.29 28.58 -3.64
N VAL A 296 -5.98 28.45 -3.91
CA VAL A 296 -5.44 27.39 -4.77
C VAL A 296 -5.74 26.01 -4.20
N ILE A 297 -5.55 25.81 -2.89
CA ILE A 297 -5.85 24.52 -2.22
C ILE A 297 -7.35 24.22 -2.33
N ILE A 298 -8.23 25.18 -2.08
CA ILE A 298 -9.67 24.99 -2.13
C ILE A 298 -10.15 24.67 -3.55
N LYS A 299 -9.60 25.30 -4.58
CA LYS A 299 -9.88 24.95 -5.98
C LYS A 299 -9.40 23.52 -6.29
N GLY A 300 -8.22 23.12 -5.81
CA GLY A 300 -7.75 21.72 -5.92
C GLY A 300 -8.67 20.73 -5.22
N LEU A 301 -9.31 21.12 -4.12
CA LEU A 301 -10.28 20.35 -3.35
C LEU A 301 -11.72 20.43 -3.86
N ALA A 302 -11.99 21.11 -4.99
CA ALA A 302 -13.35 21.15 -5.54
C ALA A 302 -13.89 19.73 -5.73
N VAL A 303 -15.12 19.47 -5.26
CA VAL A 303 -15.68 18.12 -5.28
C VAL A 303 -15.94 17.64 -6.71
N ARG A 304 -16.44 18.55 -7.58
CA ARG A 304 -16.66 18.23 -8.99
C ARG A 304 -15.35 18.34 -9.77
N GLN A 305 -15.04 17.32 -10.59
CA GLN A 305 -13.84 17.26 -11.41
C GLN A 305 -13.64 18.51 -12.29
N ALA A 306 -14.72 19.00 -12.92
CA ALA A 306 -14.67 20.15 -13.82
C ALA A 306 -14.27 21.46 -13.16
N ASP A 307 -14.46 21.57 -11.84
CA ASP A 307 -14.16 22.77 -11.05
C ASP A 307 -12.74 22.75 -10.47
N ARG A 308 -11.99 21.63 -10.69
CA ARG A 308 -10.59 21.47 -10.26
C ARG A 308 -9.59 21.87 -11.33
N TYR A 309 -8.33 21.99 -10.93
CA TYR A 309 -7.23 21.93 -11.87
C TYR A 309 -7.25 20.59 -12.61
N GLN A 310 -7.09 20.64 -13.93
CA GLN A 310 -7.15 19.45 -14.77
C GLN A 310 -5.82 18.69 -14.82
N ASP A 311 -4.74 19.31 -14.40
CA ASP A 311 -3.39 18.74 -14.32
C ASP A 311 -2.61 19.32 -13.14
N VAL A 312 -1.54 18.60 -12.75
CA VAL A 312 -0.66 19.00 -11.65
C VAL A 312 0.22 20.19 -12.03
N ALA A 313 0.50 20.41 -13.32
CA ALA A 313 1.35 21.52 -13.76
C ALA A 313 0.67 22.86 -13.48
N SER A 314 -0.61 22.99 -13.83
CA SER A 314 -1.42 24.19 -13.56
C SER A 314 -1.60 24.40 -12.05
N PHE A 315 -1.83 23.33 -11.28
CA PHE A 315 -1.94 23.41 -9.82
C PHE A 315 -0.63 23.90 -9.18
N LEU A 316 0.51 23.35 -9.59
CA LEU A 316 1.83 23.75 -9.09
C LEU A 316 2.21 25.17 -9.51
N ALA A 317 1.83 25.61 -10.74
CA ALA A 317 2.09 26.96 -11.21
C ALA A 317 1.35 28.00 -10.35
N ASP A 318 0.06 27.78 -10.07
CA ASP A 318 -0.73 28.68 -9.22
C ASP A 318 -0.21 28.68 -7.77
N LEU A 319 0.24 27.53 -7.23
CA LEU A 319 0.89 27.49 -5.90
C LEU A 319 2.19 28.30 -5.85
N LYS A 320 3.01 28.25 -6.91
CA LYS A 320 4.23 29.08 -6.99
C LYS A 320 3.91 30.56 -7.05
N THR A 321 2.94 30.94 -7.88
CA THR A 321 2.45 32.33 -7.97
C THR A 321 1.88 32.79 -6.62
N ALA A 322 1.13 31.94 -5.92
CA ALA A 322 0.58 32.25 -4.59
C ALA A 322 1.67 32.42 -3.51
N MET A 323 2.84 31.80 -3.67
CA MET A 323 3.98 32.05 -2.76
C MET A 323 4.72 33.35 -3.09
N GLU A 324 4.69 33.79 -4.37
CA GLU A 324 5.31 35.05 -4.81
C GLU A 324 4.41 36.28 -4.51
N ASP A 325 3.08 36.12 -4.60
CA ASP A 325 2.06 37.12 -4.31
C ASP A 325 1.01 36.55 -3.34
N PRO A 326 1.31 36.54 -2.03
CA PRO A 326 0.47 35.90 -1.01
C PRO A 326 -0.92 36.57 -0.84
N ASP A 327 -1.04 37.82 -1.15
CA ASP A 327 -2.27 38.62 -0.97
C ASP A 327 -3.17 38.58 -2.21
N ASN A 328 -2.78 37.89 -3.27
CA ASN A 328 -3.56 37.82 -4.51
C ASN A 328 -4.87 37.03 -4.30
N ALA A 329 -5.92 37.73 -3.92
CA ALA A 329 -7.24 37.16 -3.68
C ALA A 329 -7.94 36.69 -4.97
N GLU A 330 -7.52 37.16 -6.15
CA GLU A 330 -8.09 36.78 -7.44
C GLU A 330 -7.50 35.52 -7.98
N LEU A 331 -6.34 35.08 -7.47
CA LEU A 331 -5.72 33.84 -7.85
C LEU A 331 -6.57 32.66 -7.39
N ALA A 332 -7.06 31.87 -8.36
CA ALA A 332 -7.95 30.75 -8.11
C ALA A 332 -9.14 31.12 -7.20
N PRO A 333 -10.00 32.05 -7.59
CA PRO A 333 -11.07 32.54 -6.74
C PRO A 333 -11.88 31.42 -6.15
N ASN A 334 -12.22 31.54 -4.87
CA ASN A 334 -13.03 30.55 -4.19
C ASN A 334 -14.45 30.56 -4.78
N THR A 335 -14.76 29.61 -5.66
CA THR A 335 -16.07 29.43 -6.30
C THR A 335 -17.19 29.06 -5.30
N ARG A 336 -16.90 29.09 -3.99
CA ARG A 336 -17.81 28.71 -2.90
C ARG A 336 -18.81 29.75 -2.45
N GLU A 337 -18.95 30.88 -3.12
CA GLU A 337 -20.20 31.61 -3.04
C GLU A 337 -21.29 30.80 -3.73
N ILE A 338 -21.68 29.73 -3.05
CA ILE A 338 -22.80 28.89 -3.43
C ILE A 338 -24.02 29.73 -3.21
N ALA A 339 -24.62 30.20 -4.30
CA ALA A 339 -26.00 30.67 -4.28
C ALA A 339 -26.87 29.63 -3.55
N PRO A 340 -27.80 30.06 -2.66
CA PRO A 340 -28.67 29.12 -1.97
C PRO A 340 -29.31 28.22 -3.00
N ALA A 341 -29.37 26.92 -2.70
CA ALA A 341 -29.96 25.91 -3.56
C ALA A 341 -31.36 26.39 -3.98
N GLN A 342 -31.45 26.88 -5.18
CA GLN A 342 -32.75 27.02 -5.84
C GLN A 342 -33.25 25.61 -6.05
N GLU A 343 -34.38 25.30 -5.43
CA GLU A 343 -35.17 24.12 -5.70
C GLU A 343 -35.39 24.03 -7.21
N ARG A 344 -34.54 23.27 -7.89
CA ARG A 344 -34.78 22.93 -9.30
C ARG A 344 -35.82 21.82 -9.30
N GLY A 345 -36.98 22.17 -9.86
CA GLY A 345 -38.12 21.34 -10.01
C GLY A 345 -37.79 19.94 -10.48
N VAL A 346 -38.52 19.01 -9.90
CA VAL A 346 -38.60 17.62 -10.26
C VAL A 346 -38.89 17.53 -11.76
N ILE A 347 -37.95 17.04 -12.54
CA ILE A 347 -38.23 16.51 -13.86
C ILE A 347 -38.68 15.05 -13.64
N ALA A 348 -40.00 14.86 -13.70
CA ALA A 348 -40.58 13.55 -13.84
C ALA A 348 -40.23 13.01 -15.23
N ASP A 349 -39.63 11.84 -15.28
CA ASP A 349 -39.87 10.69 -16.14
C ASP A 349 -38.69 9.75 -16.13
N ASP A 350 -38.75 8.70 -15.35
CA ASP A 350 -38.59 7.34 -15.87
C ASP A 350 -39.07 6.33 -14.80
N GLN A 351 -40.09 5.59 -15.19
CA GLN A 351 -40.66 4.53 -14.37
C GLN A 351 -39.68 3.36 -14.34
N THR A 352 -39.14 3.08 -13.18
CA THR A 352 -38.62 1.74 -12.89
C THR A 352 -39.05 1.35 -11.47
N VAL A 353 -39.75 0.25 -11.41
CA VAL A 353 -40.40 -0.41 -10.29
C VAL A 353 -39.44 -0.53 -9.09
N LEU A 354 -39.80 0.12 -7.99
CA LEU A 354 -39.19 -0.12 -6.66
C LEU A 354 -40.03 -1.14 -5.91
N ALA A 355 -39.44 -2.27 -5.59
CA ALA A 355 -40.00 -3.19 -4.62
C ALA A 355 -39.67 -2.66 -3.21
N ASP A 356 -40.72 -2.44 -2.42
CA ASP A 356 -40.72 -2.06 -1.04
C ASP A 356 -39.91 -3.04 -0.15
N THR A 357 -38.98 -2.54 0.62
CA THR A 357 -38.67 -3.07 1.94
C THR A 357 -38.10 -1.94 2.81
N THR A 358 -39.02 -1.24 3.46
CA THR A 358 -38.74 -0.32 4.55
C THR A 358 -38.39 -1.12 5.80
N THR A 359 -37.14 -1.14 6.21
CA THR A 359 -36.78 -1.52 7.58
C THR A 359 -36.14 -0.32 8.26
N ILE A 360 -36.92 0.30 9.13
CA ILE A 360 -36.53 1.41 10.00
C ILE A 360 -35.59 0.86 11.07
N TYR A 361 -34.35 1.33 11.12
CA TYR A 361 -33.41 1.06 12.20
C TYR A 361 -33.57 2.12 13.29
N THR A 362 -34.08 1.73 14.46
CA THR A 362 -34.06 2.53 15.68
C THR A 362 -32.90 2.05 16.57
N PRO A 363 -32.05 2.94 17.09
CA PRO A 363 -31.01 2.53 18.03
C PRO A 363 -31.65 2.29 19.40
N ASN A 364 -31.54 1.07 19.91
CA ASN A 364 -32.01 0.71 21.23
C ASN A 364 -30.86 0.70 22.25
N ALA A 365 -31.19 1.23 23.42
CA ALA A 365 -30.32 1.44 24.55
C ALA A 365 -29.77 0.13 25.16
N ALA A 366 -28.63 0.30 25.82
CA ALA A 366 -27.89 -0.70 26.58
C ALA A 366 -28.78 -1.64 27.40
N LYS A 367 -28.61 -2.95 27.25
CA LYS A 367 -28.98 -3.98 28.23
C LYS A 367 -27.79 -4.90 28.47
N GLU A 368 -27.41 -4.94 29.74
CA GLU A 368 -26.46 -5.86 30.35
C GLU A 368 -26.78 -7.32 30.00
N HIS A 369 -25.83 -8.06 29.46
CA HIS A 369 -25.94 -9.50 29.30
C HIS A 369 -25.08 -10.22 30.35
N LYS A 370 -25.79 -10.86 31.28
CA LYS A 370 -25.29 -11.93 32.18
C LYS A 370 -24.80 -13.10 31.32
N ALA A 371 -23.66 -13.65 31.71
CA ALA A 371 -23.06 -14.85 31.13
C ALA A 371 -23.98 -16.08 31.29
N PRO A 372 -24.11 -16.98 30.30
CA PRO A 372 -24.78 -18.26 30.46
C PRO A 372 -23.83 -19.30 31.01
N LYS A 373 -24.38 -20.11 31.99
CA LYS A 373 -23.77 -21.33 32.57
C LYS A 373 -23.52 -22.39 31.50
N PRO A 374 -22.50 -23.26 31.68
CA PRO A 374 -22.23 -24.35 30.74
C PRO A 374 -23.27 -25.48 30.90
N ALA A 375 -23.81 -25.91 29.77
CA ALA A 375 -24.70 -27.06 29.66
C ALA A 375 -23.90 -28.37 29.59
N ALA A 376 -24.47 -29.38 30.23
CA ALA A 376 -23.92 -30.72 30.41
C ALA A 376 -23.76 -31.49 29.10
N GLN A 377 -22.70 -32.30 29.01
CA GLN A 377 -22.46 -33.29 27.95
C GLN A 377 -23.42 -34.48 28.09
N PRO A 378 -23.93 -35.04 27.00
CA PRO A 378 -24.50 -36.38 27.01
C PRO A 378 -23.46 -37.46 26.75
N SER A 379 -23.52 -38.50 27.54
CA SER A 379 -22.72 -39.72 27.55
C SER A 379 -22.88 -40.53 26.27
N ALA A 380 -21.77 -41.10 25.80
CA ALA A 380 -21.69 -42.06 24.72
C ALA A 380 -22.14 -43.46 25.14
N PRO A 381 -22.71 -44.28 24.23
CA PRO A 381 -22.84 -45.72 24.47
C PRO A 381 -21.62 -46.49 23.90
N ALA A 382 -21.17 -47.44 24.72
CA ALA A 382 -20.12 -48.36 24.39
C ALA A 382 -20.56 -49.41 23.33
N ALA A 383 -19.74 -49.66 22.32
CA ALA A 383 -19.83 -50.86 21.51
C ALA A 383 -18.43 -51.52 21.43
N LYS A 384 -18.40 -52.75 21.96
CA LYS A 384 -17.30 -53.68 21.89
C LYS A 384 -17.23 -54.28 20.47
N THR A 385 -16.03 -54.35 19.87
CA THR A 385 -15.73 -55.41 18.90
C THR A 385 -14.20 -55.59 18.77
N LYS A 386 -13.78 -56.68 19.23
CA LYS A 386 -12.70 -57.67 19.00
C LYS A 386 -11.52 -57.26 18.07
N LEU A 387 -10.34 -57.37 18.69
CA LEU A 387 -9.05 -57.60 18.09
C LEU A 387 -9.05 -58.84 17.18
N LYS A 388 -8.43 -58.73 16.01
CA LYS A 388 -7.78 -59.85 15.32
C LYS A 388 -6.36 -59.41 14.94
N THR A 389 -5.44 -60.08 15.60
CA THR A 389 -4.01 -60.16 15.32
C THR A 389 -3.76 -60.93 14.05
N ALA A 390 -2.88 -60.44 13.19
CA ALA A 390 -2.17 -61.27 12.20
C ALA A 390 -0.70 -60.81 12.16
N LYS A 391 0.15 -61.80 12.29
CA LYS A 391 1.61 -61.83 12.41
C LYS A 391 2.28 -61.64 11.03
N PRO A 392 3.54 -61.24 10.99
CA PRO A 392 4.29 -61.03 9.76
C PRO A 392 5.06 -62.27 9.31
N GLU A 393 5.35 -62.38 8.03
CA GLU A 393 6.39 -63.29 7.48
C GLU A 393 7.08 -62.64 6.26
N PRO A 394 8.24 -63.23 5.80
CA PRO A 394 9.50 -62.47 5.83
C PRO A 394 10.12 -62.24 4.43
N ALA A 395 11.30 -61.63 4.45
CA ALA A 395 12.17 -61.25 3.36
C ALA A 395 12.68 -62.39 2.47
N GLU A 396 12.85 -62.14 1.18
CA GLU A 396 13.81 -62.83 0.27
C GLU A 396 14.48 -61.78 -0.59
N SER A 397 15.66 -61.59 -0.43
CA SER A 397 17.03 -61.82 -0.88
C SER A 397 17.27 -61.70 -2.38
N ALA A 398 18.24 -60.86 -2.68
CA ALA A 398 19.35 -60.94 -3.63
C ALA A 398 19.07 -60.95 -5.14
N GLU A 399 19.66 -59.95 -5.84
CA GLU A 399 20.81 -60.23 -6.72
C GLU A 399 21.37 -58.95 -7.35
N LYS A 400 22.66 -58.69 -7.13
CA LYS A 400 23.58 -58.02 -8.05
C LYS A 400 24.21 -59.16 -8.90
N PRO A 401 24.73 -58.98 -10.15
CA PRO A 401 25.81 -58.05 -10.46
C PRO A 401 25.88 -57.59 -11.94
N ALA A 402 26.67 -56.64 -12.29
CA ALA A 402 27.88 -56.75 -13.10
C ALA A 402 28.25 -55.45 -13.84
N ALA A 403 29.44 -55.05 -13.59
CA ALA A 403 30.18 -54.01 -14.32
C ALA A 403 30.60 -54.48 -15.72
N LYS A 404 30.70 -53.54 -16.69
CA LYS A 404 31.70 -53.58 -17.80
C LYS A 404 31.95 -52.20 -18.39
N LYS A 405 33.14 -51.68 -18.10
CA LYS A 405 34.25 -51.29 -19.00
C LYS A 405 34.03 -50.09 -19.94
N LYS A 406 34.89 -49.10 -19.68
CA LYS A 406 35.42 -48.10 -20.61
C LYS A 406 36.12 -48.77 -21.79
N PRO A 407 36.29 -48.07 -22.92
CA PRO A 407 37.67 -47.68 -23.27
C PRO A 407 37.87 -46.18 -23.61
N GLU A 408 39.14 -45.87 -23.40
CA GLU A 408 39.87 -44.65 -23.71
C GLU A 408 39.99 -44.40 -25.21
N GLY A 409 40.29 -43.13 -25.55
CA GLY A 409 40.76 -42.71 -26.83
C GLY A 409 41.06 -41.20 -26.88
N LYS A 410 42.33 -40.88 -26.71
CA LYS A 410 42.99 -39.58 -26.90
C LYS A 410 43.30 -39.31 -28.41
N PRO A 411 44.05 -38.24 -28.72
CA PRO A 411 43.69 -36.84 -29.07
C PRO A 411 44.11 -36.53 -30.50
N VAL A 412 44.14 -35.21 -30.88
CA VAL A 412 45.00 -34.55 -31.90
C VAL A 412 44.20 -33.39 -32.53
N SER A 413 44.49 -32.14 -32.26
CA SER A 413 45.47 -31.18 -32.73
C SER A 413 45.04 -30.38 -33.96
N LYS A 414 45.07 -29.04 -33.79
CA LYS A 414 45.45 -27.94 -34.68
C LYS A 414 44.79 -27.79 -36.08
N LYS A 415 44.03 -26.78 -36.27
CA LYS A 415 44.49 -25.55 -36.99
C LYS A 415 43.63 -24.38 -36.60
#